data_1ef0e3f1d39315985469d2d73b1a44c5
#
_entry.id   1ef0e3f1d39315985469d2d73b1a44c5
#
_cell.length_a   1.000
_cell.length_b   1.000
_cell.length_c   1.000
_cell.angle_alpha   90.00
_cell.angle_beta   90.00
_cell.angle_gamma   90.00
#
_symmetry.space_group_name_H-M   'P 1'
#
loop_
_entity.id
_entity.type
_entity.pdbx_description
1 polymer ?
#
loop_
_entity_poly.entity_id
_entity_poly.type
_entity_poly.pdbx_seq_one_letter_code
_entity_poly.pdbx_strand_id
1 'polypeptide(L)'
;VQGKPQKKYVISRKNGYHGSTIAGGTLGGMGYMHEQMPSKVEHIVHIDQPYFFGEAAAGETPEAFGLARAQQLEAKLLELGAENVAAFIGEPFQGAGGVIFPPSTYWPEIQRICRKYDILLVADEVIGGFGRTGEWFAHQHFGFEPDLITMAKGLTSGYVPMGAVGIHERIARPIIDHGEFNHGLTYSGHPVAAAVAVANLKLLRDEGIVERVKTDTGPYFQALMRETFARHPIVGEVHGHGMVASLQLAEAPAERRRFANGGDVGTICRDFCFNGNLVMRATGDRMLLSPPLVISRQEIDELVSKAKKAVDATAQQLGLS
;
A
#
# COMPACT_ATOMS: atom_id res chain seq x y z
N VAL A 1 -11.44 -24.47 15.59
CA VAL A 1 -11.89 -25.43 14.58
C VAL A 1 -10.75 -26.41 14.23
N GLN A 2 -9.53 -25.93 13.90
CA GLN A 2 -8.39 -26.77 13.51
C GLN A 2 -7.57 -27.35 14.68
N GLY A 3 -7.94 -27.12 15.93
CA GLY A 3 -7.21 -27.62 17.10
C GLY A 3 -5.82 -27.02 17.31
N LYS A 4 -5.56 -25.81 16.79
CA LYS A 4 -4.28 -25.09 16.90
C LYS A 4 -4.41 -23.80 17.73
N PRO A 5 -4.82 -23.84 19.01
CA PRO A 5 -5.09 -22.62 19.81
C PRO A 5 -3.83 -21.80 20.13
N GLN A 6 -2.64 -22.37 19.95
CA GLN A 6 -1.36 -21.69 20.14
C GLN A 6 -1.04 -20.68 19.04
N LYS A 7 -1.66 -20.76 17.85
CA LYS A 7 -1.45 -19.81 16.74
C LYS A 7 -2.08 -18.44 17.07
N LYS A 8 -1.34 -17.57 17.74
CA LYS A 8 -1.81 -16.27 18.25
C LYS A 8 -1.10 -15.08 17.60
N TYR A 9 0.14 -15.26 17.14
CA TYR A 9 0.91 -14.17 16.59
C TYR A 9 0.45 -13.80 15.17
N VAL A 10 0.37 -12.50 14.93
CA VAL A 10 0.22 -11.92 13.59
C VAL A 10 1.44 -11.06 13.31
N ILE A 11 2.09 -11.29 12.17
CA ILE A 11 3.25 -10.52 11.73
C ILE A 11 2.77 -9.50 10.70
N SER A 12 3.21 -8.25 10.83
CA SER A 12 2.95 -7.15 9.91
C SER A 12 4.26 -6.42 9.58
N ARG A 13 4.19 -5.25 8.96
CA ARG A 13 5.35 -4.46 8.54
C ARG A 13 5.39 -3.10 9.23
N LYS A 14 6.60 -2.64 9.55
CA LYS A 14 6.84 -1.23 9.91
C LYS A 14 6.29 -0.32 8.81
N ASN A 15 5.78 0.84 9.20
CA ASN A 15 5.19 1.83 8.30
C ASN A 15 3.97 1.32 7.47
N GLY A 16 3.40 0.16 7.83
CA GLY A 16 2.12 -0.34 7.30
C GLY A 16 0.93 0.38 7.93
N TYR A 17 -0.22 0.41 7.24
CA TYR A 17 -1.46 1.00 7.75
C TYR A 17 -2.64 0.05 7.55
N HIS A 18 -3.28 -0.36 8.64
CA HIS A 18 -4.41 -1.30 8.62
C HIS A 18 -5.66 -0.78 9.37
N GLY A 19 -5.73 0.52 9.57
CA GLY A 19 -6.84 1.19 10.25
C GLY A 19 -6.44 1.87 11.55
N SER A 20 -7.43 2.52 12.21
CA SER A 20 -7.21 3.33 13.42
C SER A 20 -7.94 2.79 14.65
N THR A 21 -8.57 1.62 14.57
CA THR A 21 -9.04 0.90 15.76
C THR A 21 -7.84 0.35 16.54
N ILE A 22 -8.01 -0.06 17.80
CA ILE A 22 -6.91 -0.62 18.59
C ILE A 22 -6.21 -1.76 17.84
N ALA A 23 -6.95 -2.71 17.28
CA ALA A 23 -6.37 -3.81 16.50
C ALA A 23 -5.75 -3.32 15.18
N GLY A 24 -6.46 -2.49 14.41
CA GLY A 24 -5.94 -1.93 13.14
C GLY A 24 -4.70 -1.07 13.34
N GLY A 25 -4.69 -0.20 14.34
CA GLY A 25 -3.54 0.63 14.69
C GLY A 25 -2.36 -0.19 15.21
N THR A 26 -2.62 -1.30 15.94
CA THR A 26 -1.54 -2.21 16.37
C THR A 26 -0.98 -3.02 15.20
N LEU A 27 -1.81 -3.49 14.26
CA LEU A 27 -1.37 -4.15 13.01
C LEU A 27 -0.57 -3.20 12.13
N GLY A 28 -0.97 -1.91 12.08
CA GLY A 28 -0.17 -0.86 11.48
C GLY A 28 1.19 -0.73 12.16
N GLY A 29 2.21 -0.32 11.39
CA GLY A 29 3.58 -0.18 11.90
C GLY A 29 4.08 1.26 11.92
N MET A 30 3.17 2.24 11.91
CA MET A 30 3.52 3.67 11.94
C MET A 30 3.85 4.10 13.36
N GLY A 31 5.14 4.43 13.64
CA GLY A 31 5.64 4.76 14.98
C GLY A 31 4.83 5.86 15.68
N TYR A 32 4.55 6.96 14.98
CA TYR A 32 3.78 8.07 15.52
C TYR A 32 2.33 7.70 15.93
N MET A 33 1.71 6.71 15.26
CA MET A 33 0.41 6.20 15.70
C MET A 33 0.55 5.36 16.97
N HIS A 34 1.61 4.57 17.05
CA HIS A 34 1.89 3.76 18.23
C HIS A 34 2.21 4.60 19.49
N GLU A 35 2.84 5.78 19.32
CA GLU A 35 3.11 6.73 20.41
C GLU A 35 1.81 7.32 20.98
N GLN A 36 0.77 7.44 20.16
CA GLN A 36 -0.54 7.97 20.59
C GLN A 36 -1.49 6.90 21.15
N MET A 37 -1.10 5.62 21.09
CA MET A 37 -1.93 4.52 21.56
C MET A 37 -1.63 4.18 23.03
N PRO A 38 -2.65 4.22 23.92
CA PRO A 38 -2.45 3.90 25.35
C PRO A 38 -2.16 2.41 25.58
N SER A 39 -2.61 1.55 24.67
CA SER A 39 -2.39 0.11 24.72
C SER A 39 -2.37 -0.49 23.31
N LYS A 40 -1.72 -1.63 23.17
CA LYS A 40 -1.63 -2.39 21.92
C LYS A 40 -2.19 -3.80 22.13
N VAL A 41 -2.63 -4.42 21.05
CA VAL A 41 -3.01 -5.84 21.07
C VAL A 41 -1.73 -6.67 21.19
N GLU A 42 -1.71 -7.58 22.16
CA GLU A 42 -0.61 -8.52 22.32
C GLU A 42 -0.46 -9.43 21.10
N HIS A 43 0.74 -9.99 20.90
CA HIS A 43 1.05 -10.95 19.85
C HIS A 43 0.98 -10.39 18.40
N ILE A 44 0.99 -9.07 18.25
CA ILE A 44 1.20 -8.41 16.95
C ILE A 44 2.64 -7.89 16.92
N VAL A 45 3.42 -8.34 15.93
CA VAL A 45 4.82 -7.98 15.76
C VAL A 45 5.11 -7.50 14.33
N HIS A 46 6.21 -6.76 14.14
CA HIS A 46 6.52 -6.12 12.88
C HIS A 46 7.90 -6.51 12.38
N ILE A 47 8.01 -6.75 11.07
CA ILE A 47 9.28 -6.81 10.33
C ILE A 47 9.49 -5.50 9.57
N ASP A 48 10.68 -5.28 9.00
CA ASP A 48 10.98 -4.07 8.26
C ASP A 48 10.17 -3.96 6.96
N GLN A 49 9.97 -2.73 6.51
CA GLN A 49 9.30 -2.43 5.24
C GLN A 49 10.25 -2.69 4.04
N PRO A 50 9.73 -3.04 2.86
CA PRO A 50 10.56 -3.24 1.67
C PRO A 50 10.80 -1.93 0.90
N TYR A 51 11.32 -0.90 1.58
CA TYR A 51 11.55 0.43 1.00
C TYR A 51 12.99 0.58 0.50
N PHE A 52 13.23 0.20 -0.76
CA PHE A 52 14.54 0.15 -1.36
C PHE A 52 15.27 1.50 -1.35
N PHE A 53 14.63 2.59 -1.82
CA PHE A 53 15.28 3.90 -1.91
C PHE A 53 15.81 4.38 -0.55
N GLY A 54 15.01 4.20 0.51
CA GLY A 54 15.32 4.74 1.83
C GLY A 54 16.15 3.83 2.75
N GLU A 55 16.25 2.52 2.43
CA GLU A 55 16.78 1.54 3.40
C GLU A 55 17.80 0.56 2.82
N ALA A 56 18.00 0.54 1.50
CA ALA A 56 19.00 -0.33 0.90
C ALA A 56 20.42 0.19 1.16
N ALA A 57 21.35 -0.73 1.40
CA ALA A 57 22.76 -0.42 1.54
C ALA A 57 23.36 0.10 0.22
N ALA A 58 24.51 0.77 0.31
CA ALA A 58 25.25 1.19 -0.89
C ALA A 58 25.68 -0.04 -1.71
N GLY A 59 25.36 -0.02 -3.02
CA GLY A 59 25.66 -1.13 -3.93
C GLY A 59 24.70 -2.34 -3.85
N GLU A 60 23.72 -2.33 -2.96
CA GLU A 60 22.71 -3.37 -2.92
C GLU A 60 21.74 -3.27 -4.09
N THR A 61 21.41 -4.40 -4.73
CA THR A 61 20.44 -4.43 -5.83
C THR A 61 19.02 -4.52 -5.30
N PRO A 62 18.01 -4.03 -6.04
CA PRO A 62 16.60 -4.16 -5.64
C PRO A 62 16.20 -5.62 -5.37
N GLU A 63 16.67 -6.57 -6.19
CA GLU A 63 16.35 -7.99 -6.06
C GLU A 63 16.92 -8.58 -4.78
N ALA A 64 18.20 -8.30 -4.45
CA ALA A 64 18.83 -8.77 -3.23
C ALA A 64 18.15 -8.17 -1.99
N PHE A 65 17.88 -6.87 -2.01
CA PHE A 65 17.18 -6.18 -0.94
C PHE A 65 15.77 -6.77 -0.72
N GLY A 66 14.99 -6.95 -1.79
CA GLY A 66 13.64 -7.50 -1.71
C GLY A 66 13.62 -8.89 -1.08
N LEU A 67 14.56 -9.75 -1.52
CA LEU A 67 14.71 -11.09 -0.96
C LEU A 67 15.11 -11.05 0.53
N ALA A 68 16.09 -10.24 0.89
CA ALA A 68 16.54 -10.09 2.28
C ALA A 68 15.42 -9.57 3.20
N ARG A 69 14.61 -8.59 2.72
CA ARG A 69 13.46 -8.09 3.47
C ARG A 69 12.36 -9.15 3.66
N ALA A 70 12.10 -9.96 2.64
CA ALA A 70 11.14 -11.07 2.75
C ALA A 70 11.64 -12.16 3.72
N GLN A 71 12.93 -12.48 3.72
CA GLN A 71 13.53 -13.45 4.62
C GLN A 71 13.47 -13.06 6.10
N GLN A 72 13.26 -11.78 6.41
CA GLN A 72 12.97 -11.36 7.79
C GLN A 72 11.69 -12.01 8.34
N LEU A 73 10.71 -12.33 7.47
CA LEU A 73 9.53 -13.09 7.89
C LEU A 73 9.94 -14.46 8.41
N GLU A 74 10.78 -15.20 7.69
CA GLU A 74 11.24 -16.53 8.13
C GLU A 74 12.03 -16.44 9.43
N ALA A 75 12.94 -15.48 9.55
CA ALA A 75 13.69 -15.27 10.79
C ALA A 75 12.76 -14.98 11.97
N LYS A 76 11.73 -14.14 11.78
CA LYS A 76 10.75 -13.82 12.82
C LYS A 76 9.87 -15.02 13.18
N LEU A 77 9.49 -15.85 12.21
CA LEU A 77 8.78 -17.11 12.47
C LEU A 77 9.59 -18.07 13.35
N LEU A 78 10.88 -18.22 13.06
CA LEU A 78 11.75 -19.09 13.83
C LEU A 78 12.00 -18.55 15.26
N GLU A 79 12.08 -17.22 15.41
CA GLU A 79 12.21 -16.56 16.72
C GLU A 79 10.99 -16.80 17.61
N LEU A 80 9.77 -16.74 17.04
CA LEU A 80 8.50 -16.87 17.78
C LEU A 80 8.05 -18.32 17.97
N GLY A 81 8.65 -19.26 17.24
CA GLY A 81 8.11 -20.60 17.01
C GLY A 81 7.01 -20.54 15.94
N ALA A 82 7.27 -21.12 14.78
CA ALA A 82 6.35 -21.02 13.62
C ALA A 82 4.94 -21.57 13.92
N GLU A 83 4.83 -22.56 14.83
CA GLU A 83 3.58 -23.14 15.31
C GLU A 83 2.70 -22.14 16.10
N ASN A 84 3.27 -21.03 16.57
CA ASN A 84 2.59 -19.99 17.31
C ASN A 84 2.06 -18.87 16.42
N VAL A 85 2.47 -18.83 15.14
CA VAL A 85 2.12 -17.74 14.20
C VAL A 85 0.91 -18.13 13.37
N ALA A 86 -0.11 -17.27 13.37
CA ALA A 86 -1.34 -17.46 12.61
C ALA A 86 -1.24 -16.90 11.19
N ALA A 87 -0.71 -15.69 11.02
CA ALA A 87 -0.76 -14.98 9.76
C ALA A 87 0.39 -13.97 9.58
N PHE A 88 0.69 -13.67 8.31
CA PHE A 88 1.34 -12.45 7.89
C PHE A 88 0.33 -11.57 7.16
N ILE A 89 0.28 -10.27 7.51
CA ILE A 89 -0.55 -9.27 6.82
C ILE A 89 0.31 -8.18 6.19
N GLY A 90 -0.03 -7.78 4.96
CA GLY A 90 0.64 -6.67 4.31
C GLY A 90 -0.14 -6.11 3.13
N GLU A 91 0.00 -4.80 2.92
CA GLU A 91 -0.46 -4.12 1.72
C GLU A 91 0.41 -4.59 0.53
N PRO A 92 -0.13 -4.93 -0.65
CA PRO A 92 0.70 -5.27 -1.82
C PRO A 92 1.76 -4.22 -2.14
N PHE A 93 1.41 -2.94 -2.02
CA PHE A 93 2.33 -1.80 -1.86
C PHE A 93 1.85 -0.95 -0.67
N GLN A 94 2.78 -0.40 0.13
CA GLN A 94 2.40 0.38 1.30
C GLN A 94 1.89 1.75 0.87
N GLY A 95 0.55 1.93 0.87
CA GLY A 95 -0.08 3.13 0.36
C GLY A 95 0.14 4.34 1.28
N ALA A 96 -0.42 4.31 2.48
CA ALA A 96 -0.33 5.40 3.46
C ALA A 96 1.11 5.65 3.92
N GLY A 97 1.94 4.63 3.93
CA GLY A 97 3.37 4.69 4.28
C GLY A 97 4.23 5.41 3.24
N GLY A 98 3.69 5.81 2.08
CA GLY A 98 4.42 6.57 1.08
C GLY A 98 4.34 6.04 -0.35
N VAL A 99 3.36 5.19 -0.68
CA VAL A 99 3.26 4.50 -1.98
C VAL A 99 4.55 3.74 -2.27
N ILE A 100 4.92 2.85 -1.36
CA ILE A 100 6.14 2.05 -1.42
C ILE A 100 5.83 0.73 -2.12
N PHE A 101 6.36 0.56 -3.32
CA PHE A 101 6.31 -0.70 -4.07
C PHE A 101 7.50 -1.57 -3.67
N PRO A 102 7.28 -2.82 -3.24
CA PRO A 102 8.38 -3.72 -2.95
C PRO A 102 9.11 -4.16 -4.22
N PRO A 103 10.42 -4.50 -4.16
CA PRO A 103 11.10 -5.17 -5.26
C PRO A 103 10.43 -6.48 -5.67
N SER A 104 10.64 -6.89 -6.93
CA SER A 104 9.98 -8.04 -7.55
C SER A 104 10.16 -9.38 -6.81
N THR A 105 11.26 -9.53 -6.08
CA THR A 105 11.57 -10.75 -5.32
C THR A 105 10.83 -10.86 -3.98
N TYR A 106 10.23 -9.78 -3.49
CA TYR A 106 9.64 -9.73 -2.15
C TYR A 106 8.42 -10.64 -2.00
N TRP A 107 7.36 -10.43 -2.78
CA TRP A 107 6.11 -11.17 -2.61
C TRP A 107 6.19 -12.66 -2.95
N PRO A 108 6.92 -13.09 -3.99
CA PRO A 108 7.11 -14.52 -4.23
C PRO A 108 7.77 -15.22 -3.04
N GLU A 109 8.76 -14.58 -2.41
CA GLU A 109 9.43 -15.15 -1.24
C GLU A 109 8.54 -15.13 0.01
N ILE A 110 7.80 -14.06 0.27
CA ILE A 110 6.79 -14.01 1.34
C ILE A 110 5.81 -15.17 1.20
N GLN A 111 5.25 -15.38 0.00
CA GLN A 111 4.31 -16.47 -0.25
C GLN A 111 4.96 -17.85 -0.04
N ARG A 112 6.19 -18.03 -0.52
CA ARG A 112 6.94 -19.27 -0.30
C ARG A 112 7.10 -19.58 1.20
N ILE A 113 7.45 -18.59 2.00
CA ILE A 113 7.62 -18.71 3.45
C ILE A 113 6.27 -19.03 4.11
N CYS A 114 5.20 -18.29 3.79
CA CYS A 114 3.86 -18.55 4.34
C CYS A 114 3.40 -19.99 4.07
N ARG A 115 3.58 -20.49 2.84
CA ARG A 115 3.24 -21.87 2.47
C ARG A 115 4.11 -22.90 3.22
N LYS A 116 5.41 -22.65 3.34
CA LYS A 116 6.36 -23.54 4.04
C LYS A 116 5.97 -23.78 5.51
N TYR A 117 5.50 -22.73 6.20
CA TYR A 117 5.19 -22.76 7.62
C TYR A 117 3.71 -22.87 7.94
N ASP A 118 2.85 -23.07 6.93
CA ASP A 118 1.39 -23.17 7.10
C ASP A 118 0.81 -21.98 7.88
N ILE A 119 1.21 -20.75 7.52
CA ILE A 119 0.65 -19.51 8.04
C ILE A 119 -0.19 -18.82 6.96
N LEU A 120 -1.22 -18.10 7.38
CA LEU A 120 -2.12 -17.41 6.45
C LEU A 120 -1.43 -16.17 5.87
N LEU A 121 -1.58 -15.98 4.56
CA LEU A 121 -1.16 -14.77 3.85
C LEU A 121 -2.40 -13.86 3.67
N VAL A 122 -2.37 -12.69 4.31
CA VAL A 122 -3.44 -11.68 4.23
C VAL A 122 -2.95 -10.50 3.40
N ALA A 123 -3.61 -10.23 2.27
CA ALA A 123 -3.36 -9.04 1.49
C ALA A 123 -4.32 -7.91 1.91
N ASP A 124 -3.78 -6.78 2.32
CA ASP A 124 -4.57 -5.57 2.53
C ASP A 124 -4.73 -4.82 1.20
N GLU A 125 -5.86 -5.04 0.54
CA GLU A 125 -6.21 -4.48 -0.75
C GLU A 125 -7.05 -3.19 -0.65
N VAL A 126 -7.09 -2.58 0.52
CA VAL A 126 -7.89 -1.37 0.78
C VAL A 126 -7.50 -0.21 -0.13
N ILE A 127 -6.23 -0.09 -0.54
CA ILE A 127 -5.77 0.91 -1.51
C ILE A 127 -5.54 0.26 -2.89
N GLY A 128 -4.99 -0.95 -2.92
CA GLY A 128 -4.60 -1.64 -4.16
C GLY A 128 -5.76 -2.13 -5.00
N GLY A 129 -6.86 -2.51 -4.35
CA GLY A 129 -8.02 -3.12 -5.01
C GLY A 129 -8.81 -2.18 -5.91
N PHE A 130 -9.66 -2.81 -6.72
CA PHE A 130 -10.66 -2.18 -7.60
C PHE A 130 -10.05 -1.29 -8.69
N GLY A 131 -8.97 -1.76 -9.32
CA GLY A 131 -8.42 -1.16 -10.54
C GLY A 131 -7.26 -0.19 -10.33
N ARG A 132 -6.82 0.09 -9.10
CA ARG A 132 -5.76 1.07 -8.82
C ARG A 132 -4.44 0.77 -9.54
N THR A 133 -4.08 -0.50 -9.66
CA THR A 133 -2.89 -0.99 -10.37
C THR A 133 -3.15 -1.44 -11.81
N GLY A 134 -4.38 -1.29 -12.32
CA GLY A 134 -4.78 -1.88 -13.60
C GLY A 134 -5.21 -3.34 -13.51
N GLU A 135 -5.19 -3.91 -12.33
CA GLU A 135 -5.78 -5.21 -12.01
C GLU A 135 -6.95 -5.02 -11.03
N TRP A 136 -7.86 -5.98 -10.94
CA TRP A 136 -8.94 -5.92 -9.96
C TRP A 136 -8.41 -5.83 -8.53
N PHE A 137 -7.31 -6.54 -8.25
CA PHE A 137 -6.59 -6.50 -6.98
C PHE A 137 -5.09 -6.43 -7.22
N ALA A 138 -4.39 -5.65 -6.41
CA ALA A 138 -2.96 -5.40 -6.61
C ALA A 138 -2.10 -6.66 -6.44
N HIS A 139 -2.51 -7.65 -5.63
CA HIS A 139 -1.79 -8.92 -5.52
C HIS A 139 -1.63 -9.63 -6.88
N GLN A 140 -2.56 -9.42 -7.84
CA GLN A 140 -2.46 -9.96 -9.19
C GLN A 140 -1.26 -9.36 -9.96
N HIS A 141 -1.02 -8.05 -9.79
CA HIS A 141 0.16 -7.38 -10.36
C HIS A 141 1.47 -7.93 -9.79
N PHE A 142 1.49 -8.24 -8.49
CA PHE A 142 2.67 -8.76 -7.81
C PHE A 142 2.82 -10.29 -7.91
N GLY A 143 1.89 -11.00 -8.50
CA GLY A 143 1.95 -12.43 -8.77
C GLY A 143 1.93 -13.31 -7.53
N PHE A 144 1.17 -12.96 -6.50
CA PHE A 144 0.98 -13.81 -5.32
C PHE A 144 -0.50 -14.07 -5.03
N GLU A 145 -0.79 -15.15 -4.31
CA GLU A 145 -2.14 -15.62 -4.00
C GLU A 145 -2.38 -15.56 -2.48
N PRO A 146 -3.14 -14.57 -1.99
CA PRO A 146 -3.48 -14.46 -0.58
C PRO A 146 -4.57 -15.45 -0.16
N ASP A 147 -4.59 -15.80 1.12
CA ASP A 147 -5.67 -16.58 1.74
C ASP A 147 -6.86 -15.72 2.13
N LEU A 148 -6.59 -14.47 2.51
CA LEU A 148 -7.59 -13.46 2.82
C LEU A 148 -7.23 -12.14 2.14
N ILE A 149 -8.24 -11.39 1.73
CA ILE A 149 -8.10 -10.01 1.25
C ILE A 149 -8.99 -9.07 2.05
N THR A 150 -8.43 -7.97 2.54
CA THR A 150 -9.23 -6.90 3.15
C THR A 150 -9.52 -5.83 2.11
N MET A 151 -10.74 -5.33 2.08
CA MET A 151 -11.24 -4.42 1.05
C MET A 151 -12.01 -3.25 1.69
N ALA A 152 -11.87 -2.06 1.12
CA ALA A 152 -12.67 -0.88 1.43
C ALA A 152 -12.58 0.13 0.26
N LYS A 153 -12.66 1.41 0.52
CA LYS A 153 -12.45 2.56 -0.41
C LYS A 153 -13.02 2.33 -1.82
N GLY A 154 -12.23 1.73 -2.71
CA GLY A 154 -12.63 1.42 -4.09
C GLY A 154 -13.86 0.51 -4.20
N LEU A 155 -14.18 -0.26 -3.18
CA LEU A 155 -15.39 -1.10 -3.13
C LEU A 155 -16.68 -0.30 -3.39
N THR A 156 -16.74 0.92 -2.86
CA THR A 156 -17.88 1.84 -3.03
C THR A 156 -17.48 3.18 -3.66
N SER A 157 -16.25 3.32 -4.16
CA SER A 157 -15.67 4.58 -4.65
C SER A 157 -15.86 5.78 -3.69
N GLY A 158 -15.96 5.50 -2.38
CA GLY A 158 -16.10 6.51 -1.34
C GLY A 158 -17.52 7.09 -1.18
N TYR A 159 -18.50 6.64 -1.93
CA TYR A 159 -19.88 7.14 -1.81
C TYR A 159 -20.55 6.79 -0.48
N VAL A 160 -20.26 5.59 0.04
CA VAL A 160 -20.71 5.16 1.38
C VAL A 160 -19.58 4.38 2.08
N PRO A 161 -19.47 4.46 3.41
CA PRO A 161 -18.49 3.65 4.13
C PRO A 161 -18.86 2.16 4.09
N MET A 162 -17.95 1.33 3.61
CA MET A 162 -18.08 -0.12 3.59
C MET A 162 -16.69 -0.76 3.61
N GLY A 163 -16.55 -1.84 4.37
CA GLY A 163 -15.41 -2.74 4.32
C GLY A 163 -15.88 -4.17 4.06
N ALA A 164 -15.00 -4.99 3.52
CA ALA A 164 -15.26 -6.41 3.30
C ALA A 164 -13.97 -7.22 3.49
N VAL A 165 -14.13 -8.51 3.76
CA VAL A 165 -13.04 -9.49 3.78
C VAL A 165 -13.40 -10.62 2.83
N GLY A 166 -12.54 -10.84 1.82
CA GLY A 166 -12.57 -12.03 0.98
C GLY A 166 -11.82 -13.15 1.68
N ILE A 167 -12.42 -14.32 1.75
CA ILE A 167 -11.85 -15.47 2.45
C ILE A 167 -11.77 -16.64 1.46
N HIS A 168 -10.57 -17.19 1.27
CA HIS A 168 -10.39 -18.35 0.41
C HIS A 168 -11.19 -19.56 0.95
N GLU A 169 -11.77 -20.37 0.08
CA GLU A 169 -12.65 -21.49 0.43
C GLU A 169 -11.97 -22.48 1.41
N ARG A 170 -10.68 -22.72 1.26
CA ARG A 170 -9.92 -23.60 2.18
C ARG A 170 -9.97 -23.16 3.66
N ILE A 171 -10.24 -21.87 3.91
CA ILE A 171 -10.38 -21.28 5.25
C ILE A 171 -11.85 -21.21 5.63
N ALA A 172 -12.73 -20.81 4.71
CA ALA A 172 -14.16 -20.66 4.97
C ALA A 172 -14.85 -22.01 5.21
N ARG A 173 -14.52 -23.03 4.41
CA ARG A 173 -15.17 -24.34 4.47
C ARG A 173 -15.09 -25.01 5.85
N PRO A 174 -13.93 -25.13 6.51
CA PRO A 174 -13.86 -25.70 7.86
C PRO A 174 -14.70 -24.93 8.89
N ILE A 175 -14.85 -23.61 8.74
CA ILE A 175 -15.67 -22.81 9.66
C ILE A 175 -17.15 -23.13 9.41
N ILE A 176 -17.58 -23.17 8.15
CA ILE A 176 -18.97 -23.47 7.76
C ILE A 176 -19.37 -24.90 8.19
N ASP A 177 -18.48 -25.88 7.98
CA ASP A 177 -18.78 -27.29 8.23
C ASP A 177 -18.76 -27.67 9.73
N HIS A 178 -18.05 -26.91 10.58
CA HIS A 178 -17.81 -27.27 11.97
C HIS A 178 -18.31 -26.25 13.00
N GLY A 179 -18.95 -25.17 12.57
CA GLY A 179 -19.46 -24.17 13.50
C GLY A 179 -19.96 -22.90 12.85
N GLU A 180 -20.05 -21.88 13.68
CA GLU A 180 -20.45 -20.53 13.27
C GLU A 180 -19.31 -19.53 13.53
N PHE A 181 -19.20 -18.53 12.67
CA PHE A 181 -18.37 -17.38 12.94
C PHE A 181 -19.17 -16.35 13.76
N ASN A 182 -19.05 -16.42 15.07
CA ASN A 182 -19.88 -15.66 16.02
C ASN A 182 -19.41 -14.19 16.20
N HIS A 183 -18.81 -13.60 15.19
CA HIS A 183 -18.37 -12.21 15.20
C HIS A 183 -19.01 -11.44 14.06
N GLY A 184 -19.61 -10.29 14.37
CA GLY A 184 -20.24 -9.42 13.39
C GLY A 184 -20.53 -8.05 13.98
N LEU A 185 -20.78 -7.09 13.11
CA LEU A 185 -21.25 -5.77 13.46
C LEU A 185 -22.73 -5.67 13.12
N THR A 186 -23.51 -4.90 13.91
CA THR A 186 -24.96 -4.70 13.68
C THR A 186 -25.24 -4.24 12.25
N TYR A 187 -24.37 -3.41 11.68
CA TYR A 187 -24.50 -2.90 10.31
C TYR A 187 -23.79 -3.74 9.24
N SER A 188 -23.33 -4.94 9.55
CA SER A 188 -22.82 -5.87 8.53
C SER A 188 -23.91 -6.18 7.50
N GLY A 189 -23.56 -6.09 6.21
CA GLY A 189 -24.52 -6.31 5.12
C GLY A 189 -25.56 -5.19 4.96
N HIS A 190 -25.28 -3.96 5.41
CA HIS A 190 -26.21 -2.83 5.30
C HIS A 190 -26.71 -2.68 3.86
N PRO A 191 -28.04 -2.70 3.60
CA PRO A 191 -28.57 -2.85 2.25
C PRO A 191 -28.22 -1.67 1.34
N VAL A 192 -28.18 -0.43 1.84
CA VAL A 192 -27.78 0.74 1.04
C VAL A 192 -26.32 0.65 0.65
N ALA A 193 -25.42 0.30 1.59
CA ALA A 193 -24.00 0.15 1.30
C ALA A 193 -23.75 -0.98 0.30
N ALA A 194 -24.42 -2.11 0.46
CA ALA A 194 -24.36 -3.25 -0.46
C ALA A 194 -24.84 -2.88 -1.87
N ALA A 195 -25.97 -2.15 -1.98
CA ALA A 195 -26.50 -1.68 -3.26
C ALA A 195 -25.53 -0.75 -3.99
N VAL A 196 -24.89 0.20 -3.26
CA VAL A 196 -23.88 1.09 -3.82
C VAL A 196 -22.63 0.29 -4.26
N ALA A 197 -22.17 -0.66 -3.46
CA ALA A 197 -21.03 -1.51 -3.85
C ALA A 197 -21.33 -2.31 -5.12
N VAL A 198 -22.51 -2.93 -5.22
CA VAL A 198 -22.93 -3.68 -6.43
C VAL A 198 -23.00 -2.76 -7.65
N ALA A 199 -23.58 -1.55 -7.52
CA ALA A 199 -23.65 -0.59 -8.61
C ALA A 199 -22.25 -0.15 -9.05
N ASN A 200 -21.36 0.19 -8.11
CA ASN A 200 -19.99 0.59 -8.38
C ASN A 200 -19.19 -0.52 -9.08
N LEU A 201 -19.28 -1.76 -8.61
CA LEU A 201 -18.57 -2.90 -9.22
C LEU A 201 -19.07 -3.18 -10.65
N LYS A 202 -20.38 -3.02 -10.89
CA LYS A 202 -20.94 -3.12 -12.25
C LYS A 202 -20.39 -2.03 -13.16
N LEU A 203 -20.37 -0.77 -12.71
CA LEU A 203 -19.79 0.34 -13.50
C LEU A 203 -18.31 0.10 -13.83
N LEU A 204 -17.50 -0.27 -12.84
CA LEU A 204 -16.08 -0.57 -13.06
C LEU A 204 -15.87 -1.64 -14.14
N ARG A 205 -16.72 -2.69 -14.14
CA ARG A 205 -16.69 -3.78 -15.11
C ARG A 205 -17.24 -3.35 -16.46
N ASP A 206 -18.47 -2.82 -16.47
CA ASP A 206 -19.24 -2.61 -17.70
C ASP A 206 -18.68 -1.45 -18.54
N GLU A 207 -18.04 -0.45 -17.90
CA GLU A 207 -17.33 0.64 -18.57
C GLU A 207 -15.84 0.31 -18.83
N GLY A 208 -15.38 -0.88 -18.50
CA GLY A 208 -14.00 -1.33 -18.74
C GLY A 208 -12.93 -0.47 -18.04
N ILE A 209 -13.26 0.13 -16.88
CA ILE A 209 -12.39 1.10 -16.20
C ILE A 209 -11.06 0.44 -15.79
N VAL A 210 -11.09 -0.77 -15.24
CA VAL A 210 -9.89 -1.50 -14.83
C VAL A 210 -8.98 -1.78 -16.04
N GLU A 211 -9.56 -2.24 -17.14
CA GLU A 211 -8.81 -2.51 -18.37
C GLU A 211 -8.22 -1.23 -18.97
N ARG A 212 -8.95 -0.10 -18.95
CA ARG A 212 -8.43 1.18 -19.38
C ARG A 212 -7.24 1.65 -18.52
N VAL A 213 -7.29 1.47 -17.21
CA VAL A 213 -6.13 1.75 -16.33
C VAL A 213 -4.96 0.85 -16.71
N LYS A 214 -5.21 -0.42 -16.99
CA LYS A 214 -4.16 -1.39 -17.35
C LYS A 214 -3.46 -1.05 -18.65
N THR A 215 -4.22 -0.70 -19.68
CA THR A 215 -3.73 -0.65 -21.07
C THR A 215 -3.53 0.76 -21.62
N ASP A 216 -4.12 1.79 -21.01
CA ASP A 216 -4.13 3.15 -21.52
C ASP A 216 -3.67 4.18 -20.47
N THR A 217 -4.54 4.58 -19.54
CA THR A 217 -4.27 5.73 -18.67
C THR A 217 -3.16 5.46 -17.66
N GLY A 218 -3.03 4.24 -17.17
CA GLY A 218 -1.95 3.87 -16.24
C GLY A 218 -0.56 3.94 -16.88
N PRO A 219 -0.29 3.23 -18.00
CA PRO A 219 0.99 3.37 -18.73
C PRO A 219 1.31 4.81 -19.11
N TYR A 220 0.32 5.57 -19.59
CA TYR A 220 0.47 6.98 -19.92
C TYR A 220 0.91 7.82 -18.72
N PHE A 221 0.18 7.71 -17.61
CA PHE A 221 0.49 8.44 -16.38
C PHE A 221 1.90 8.11 -15.87
N GLN A 222 2.27 6.81 -15.82
CA GLN A 222 3.58 6.38 -15.35
C GLN A 222 4.73 6.83 -16.26
N ALA A 223 4.51 6.86 -17.58
CA ALA A 223 5.50 7.35 -18.53
C ALA A 223 5.72 8.86 -18.35
N LEU A 224 4.63 9.64 -18.29
CA LEU A 224 4.69 11.10 -18.13
C LEU A 224 5.33 11.49 -16.79
N MET A 225 5.02 10.77 -15.68
CA MET A 225 5.67 10.99 -14.39
C MET A 225 7.19 10.80 -14.47
N ARG A 226 7.65 9.70 -15.08
CA ARG A 226 9.08 9.44 -15.24
C ARG A 226 9.76 10.45 -16.15
N GLU A 227 9.16 10.77 -17.29
CA GLU A 227 9.68 11.77 -18.22
C GLU A 227 9.86 13.13 -17.55
N THR A 228 8.87 13.54 -16.74
CA THR A 228 8.84 14.86 -16.11
C THR A 228 9.82 14.96 -14.92
N PHE A 229 9.95 13.91 -14.11
CA PHE A 229 10.60 14.02 -12.80
C PHE A 229 11.87 13.21 -12.62
N ALA A 230 12.18 12.21 -13.47
CA ALA A 230 13.32 11.32 -13.20
C ALA A 230 14.69 12.01 -13.20
N ARG A 231 14.80 13.21 -13.80
CA ARG A 231 16.03 14.00 -13.82
C ARG A 231 15.92 15.32 -13.05
N HIS A 232 14.86 15.48 -12.27
CA HIS A 232 14.64 16.69 -11.49
C HIS A 232 15.64 16.77 -10.32
N PRO A 233 16.29 17.93 -10.05
CA PRO A 233 17.41 18.04 -9.10
C PRO A 233 17.05 17.64 -7.65
N ILE A 234 15.79 17.73 -7.23
CA ILE A 234 15.36 17.32 -5.89
C ILE A 234 14.49 16.06 -5.88
N VAL A 235 14.41 15.30 -6.99
CA VAL A 235 13.63 14.05 -7.02
C VAL A 235 14.58 12.85 -7.10
N GLY A 236 14.61 12.08 -6.03
CA GLY A 236 15.45 10.89 -5.91
C GLY A 236 14.82 9.64 -6.49
N GLU A 237 13.49 9.55 -6.44
CA GLU A 237 12.75 8.39 -6.96
C GLU A 237 11.40 8.82 -7.52
N VAL A 238 11.06 8.30 -8.69
CA VAL A 238 9.71 8.31 -9.27
C VAL A 238 9.22 6.87 -9.28
N HIS A 239 8.27 6.54 -8.43
CA HIS A 239 7.82 5.17 -8.28
C HIS A 239 6.30 5.07 -8.32
N GLY A 240 5.79 4.03 -8.96
CA GLY A 240 4.35 3.79 -9.05
C GLY A 240 4.00 2.79 -10.12
N HIS A 241 2.71 2.42 -10.17
CA HIS A 241 2.13 1.55 -11.18
C HIS A 241 0.63 1.85 -11.33
N GLY A 242 0.09 1.67 -12.53
CA GLY A 242 -1.31 2.03 -12.81
C GLY A 242 -1.58 3.49 -12.49
N MET A 243 -2.62 3.76 -11.71
CA MET A 243 -3.05 5.10 -11.33
C MET A 243 -2.65 5.47 -9.89
N VAL A 244 -1.45 5.09 -9.47
CA VAL A 244 -0.84 5.53 -8.22
C VAL A 244 0.65 5.74 -8.41
N ALA A 245 1.18 6.87 -7.93
CA ALA A 245 2.58 7.21 -8.03
C ALA A 245 3.06 7.99 -6.80
N SER A 246 4.36 8.02 -6.60
CA SER A 246 5.03 8.86 -5.63
C SER A 246 6.31 9.47 -6.18
N LEU A 247 6.64 10.65 -5.68
CA LEU A 247 7.93 11.31 -5.87
C LEU A 247 8.63 11.34 -4.51
N GLN A 248 9.78 10.71 -4.38
CA GLN A 248 10.63 10.92 -3.21
C GLN A 248 11.50 12.15 -3.43
N LEU A 249 11.28 13.19 -2.64
CA LEU A 249 12.16 14.36 -2.62
C LEU A 249 13.42 14.03 -1.83
N ALA A 250 14.57 14.47 -2.36
CA ALA A 250 15.89 14.14 -1.81
C ALA A 250 16.86 15.31 -2.00
N GLU A 251 17.79 15.49 -1.04
CA GLU A 251 18.82 16.49 -1.08
C GLU A 251 19.90 16.17 -2.14
N ALA A 252 20.31 14.91 -2.21
CA ALA A 252 21.21 14.40 -3.22
C ALA A 252 20.65 13.12 -3.85
N PRO A 253 19.85 13.24 -4.92
CA PRO A 253 19.17 12.12 -5.57
C PRO A 253 20.07 10.95 -5.96
N ALA A 254 21.22 11.22 -6.57
CA ALA A 254 22.17 10.20 -7.02
C ALA A 254 22.74 9.35 -5.87
N GLU A 255 22.87 9.94 -4.67
CA GLU A 255 23.36 9.30 -3.46
C GLU A 255 22.24 8.68 -2.62
N ARG A 256 20.98 8.81 -3.05
CA ARG A 256 19.77 8.50 -2.27
C ARG A 256 19.74 9.20 -0.90
N ARG A 257 20.41 10.36 -0.79
CA ARG A 257 20.48 11.13 0.44
C ARG A 257 19.22 11.97 0.61
N ARG A 258 18.49 11.67 1.68
CA ARG A 258 17.27 12.38 2.06
C ARG A 258 17.63 13.69 2.77
N PHE A 259 16.66 14.61 2.86
CA PHE A 259 16.80 15.83 3.67
C PHE A 259 16.92 15.48 5.16
N ALA A 260 17.67 16.30 5.89
CA ALA A 260 17.99 16.05 7.30
C ALA A 260 16.73 16.02 8.19
N ASN A 261 15.79 16.95 7.94
CA ASN A 261 14.51 17.03 8.65
C ASN A 261 13.42 16.39 7.76
N GLY A 262 13.16 15.13 7.96
CA GLY A 262 12.17 14.42 7.16
C GLY A 262 10.76 15.00 7.32
N GLY A 263 10.15 15.39 6.21
CA GLY A 263 8.80 15.93 6.12
C GLY A 263 8.72 17.45 5.94
N ASP A 264 9.78 18.20 6.20
CA ASP A 264 9.78 19.65 6.02
C ASP A 264 9.65 20.02 4.54
N VAL A 265 10.45 19.38 3.68
CA VAL A 265 10.44 19.64 2.24
C VAL A 265 9.16 19.13 1.59
N GLY A 266 8.66 17.98 2.01
CA GLY A 266 7.36 17.47 1.58
C GLY A 266 6.21 18.43 1.96
N THR A 267 6.28 19.05 3.14
CA THR A 267 5.31 20.06 3.58
C THR A 267 5.36 21.31 2.71
N ILE A 268 6.57 21.85 2.42
CA ILE A 268 6.75 22.97 1.51
C ILE A 268 6.16 22.65 0.12
N CYS A 269 6.51 21.51 -0.44
CA CYS A 269 6.00 21.08 -1.75
C CYS A 269 4.48 20.94 -1.77
N ARG A 270 3.90 20.34 -0.72
CA ARG A 270 2.43 20.24 -0.55
C ARG A 270 1.78 21.62 -0.55
N ASP A 271 2.35 22.57 0.16
CA ASP A 271 1.78 23.93 0.26
C ASP A 271 1.84 24.66 -1.10
N PHE A 272 2.91 24.48 -1.89
CA PHE A 272 2.94 24.92 -3.29
C PHE A 272 1.89 24.22 -4.16
N CYS A 273 1.64 22.93 -3.94
CA CYS A 273 0.57 22.24 -4.64
C CYS A 273 -0.80 22.87 -4.32
N PHE A 274 -1.13 23.05 -3.05
CA PHE A 274 -2.41 23.67 -2.65
C PHE A 274 -2.59 25.06 -3.25
N ASN A 275 -1.55 25.91 -3.18
CA ASN A 275 -1.57 27.24 -3.76
C ASN A 275 -1.67 27.21 -5.30
N GLY A 276 -1.22 26.15 -5.93
CA GLY A 276 -1.33 25.86 -7.37
C GLY A 276 -2.62 25.14 -7.79
N ASN A 277 -3.63 25.06 -6.92
CA ASN A 277 -4.88 24.33 -7.17
C ASN A 277 -4.64 22.83 -7.49
N LEU A 278 -3.75 22.18 -6.75
CA LEU A 278 -3.50 20.75 -6.81
C LEU A 278 -3.49 20.18 -5.40
N VAL A 279 -4.23 19.10 -5.17
CA VAL A 279 -4.14 18.35 -3.92
C VAL A 279 -3.18 17.19 -4.09
N MET A 280 -2.01 17.28 -3.48
CA MET A 280 -1.07 16.19 -3.30
C MET A 280 -0.80 15.97 -1.82
N ARG A 281 -0.77 14.72 -1.39
CA ARG A 281 -0.43 14.35 -0.03
C ARG A 281 1.09 14.23 0.11
N ALA A 282 1.65 14.81 1.16
CA ALA A 282 3.00 14.53 1.62
C ALA A 282 2.98 13.46 2.73
N THR A 283 3.87 12.47 2.65
CA THR A 283 4.17 11.53 3.73
C THR A 283 5.69 11.55 3.93
N GLY A 284 6.14 12.25 5.00
CA GLY A 284 7.52 12.71 5.03
C GLY A 284 7.81 13.57 3.79
N ASP A 285 8.93 13.32 3.13
CA ASP A 285 9.29 13.98 1.87
C ASP A 285 8.88 13.18 0.63
N ARG A 286 7.87 12.31 0.74
CA ARG A 286 7.25 11.64 -0.43
C ARG A 286 5.94 12.33 -0.78
N MET A 287 5.85 12.76 -2.03
CA MET A 287 4.65 13.35 -2.61
C MET A 287 3.84 12.27 -3.32
N LEU A 288 2.59 12.10 -2.92
CA LEU A 288 1.74 10.99 -3.38
C LEU A 288 0.67 11.49 -4.34
N LEU A 289 0.50 10.76 -5.45
CA LEU A 289 -0.54 10.98 -6.45
C LEU A 289 -1.39 9.73 -6.61
N SER A 290 -2.70 9.90 -6.49
CA SER A 290 -3.68 8.82 -6.61
C SER A 290 -4.96 9.38 -7.25
N PRO A 291 -4.91 9.78 -8.53
CA PRO A 291 -6.04 10.42 -9.20
C PRO A 291 -7.22 9.45 -9.37
N PRO A 292 -8.44 9.96 -9.66
CA PRO A 292 -9.58 9.12 -10.00
C PRO A 292 -9.26 8.20 -11.19
N LEU A 293 -9.79 6.96 -11.18
CA LEU A 293 -9.54 6.00 -12.26
C LEU A 293 -10.16 6.43 -13.60
N VAL A 294 -11.16 7.34 -13.54
CA VAL A 294 -11.87 7.87 -14.71
C VAL A 294 -11.21 9.09 -15.34
N ILE A 295 -10.08 9.55 -14.79
CA ILE A 295 -9.34 10.71 -15.30
C ILE A 295 -8.95 10.52 -16.77
N SER A 296 -9.07 11.59 -17.56
CA SER A 296 -8.63 11.64 -18.96
C SER A 296 -7.12 11.91 -19.08
N ARG A 297 -6.54 11.63 -20.25
CA ARG A 297 -5.12 11.97 -20.53
C ARG A 297 -4.87 13.47 -20.41
N GLN A 298 -5.79 14.32 -20.87
CA GLN A 298 -5.67 15.76 -20.74
C GLN A 298 -5.63 16.22 -19.28
N GLU A 299 -6.44 15.62 -18.41
CA GLU A 299 -6.42 15.90 -16.97
C GLU A 299 -5.15 15.35 -16.32
N ILE A 300 -4.58 14.23 -16.80
CA ILE A 300 -3.28 13.72 -16.38
C ILE A 300 -2.17 14.72 -16.74
N ASP A 301 -2.20 15.29 -17.95
CA ASP A 301 -1.24 16.32 -18.37
C ASP A 301 -1.30 17.56 -17.47
N GLU A 302 -2.51 18.03 -17.16
CA GLU A 302 -2.74 19.14 -16.24
C GLU A 302 -2.21 18.82 -14.82
N LEU A 303 -2.55 17.64 -14.29
CA LEU A 303 -2.11 17.16 -12.98
C LEU A 303 -0.58 17.15 -12.89
N VAL A 304 0.10 16.54 -13.85
CA VAL A 304 1.56 16.42 -13.85
C VAL A 304 2.23 17.78 -14.06
N SER A 305 1.66 18.64 -14.92
CA SER A 305 2.14 20.03 -15.11
C SER A 305 2.06 20.84 -13.82
N LYS A 306 0.94 20.75 -13.08
CA LYS A 306 0.78 21.42 -11.77
C LYS A 306 1.75 20.88 -10.73
N ALA A 307 1.90 19.55 -10.68
CA ALA A 307 2.87 18.90 -9.79
C ALA A 307 4.30 19.37 -10.09
N LYS A 308 4.67 19.47 -11.38
CA LYS A 308 5.99 19.97 -11.79
C LYS A 308 6.22 21.39 -11.28
N LYS A 309 5.29 22.30 -11.48
CA LYS A 309 5.42 23.69 -10.99
C LYS A 309 5.64 23.75 -9.48
N ALA A 310 4.96 22.92 -8.70
CA ALA A 310 5.14 22.87 -7.26
C ALA A 310 6.51 22.31 -6.86
N VAL A 311 7.00 21.28 -7.54
CA VAL A 311 8.33 20.71 -7.29
C VAL A 311 9.43 21.68 -7.72
N ASP A 312 9.26 22.37 -8.87
CA ASP A 312 10.19 23.44 -9.33
C ASP A 312 10.28 24.57 -8.30
N ALA A 313 9.13 25.07 -7.80
CA ALA A 313 9.07 26.11 -6.78
C ALA A 313 9.72 25.67 -5.45
N THR A 314 9.55 24.40 -5.10
CA THR A 314 10.20 23.82 -3.92
C THR A 314 11.73 23.82 -4.10
N ALA A 315 12.24 23.38 -5.25
CA ALA A 315 13.66 23.38 -5.55
C ALA A 315 14.24 24.81 -5.51
N GLN A 316 13.53 25.77 -6.09
CA GLN A 316 13.92 27.19 -6.07
C GLN A 316 13.99 27.74 -4.65
N GLN A 317 13.00 27.45 -3.79
CA GLN A 317 13.00 27.89 -2.39
C GLN A 317 14.18 27.30 -1.59
N LEU A 318 14.60 26.08 -1.94
CA LEU A 318 15.74 25.39 -1.32
C LEU A 318 17.09 25.82 -1.91
N GLY A 319 17.12 26.59 -3.00
CA GLY A 319 18.36 26.93 -3.73
C GLY A 319 18.99 25.73 -4.45
N LEU A 320 18.19 24.74 -4.83
CA LEU A 320 18.61 23.48 -5.48
C LEU A 320 18.07 23.36 -6.93
N SER A 321 17.75 24.48 -7.57
CA SER A 321 17.22 24.52 -8.95
C SER A 321 18.31 24.45 -10.03
#